data_acc906c3fb43408ead277a685ebc250b
#
_entry.id   acc906c3fb43408ead277a685ebc250b
#
_cell.length_a   1.000
_cell.length_b   1.000
_cell.length_c   1.000
_cell.angle_alpha   90.00
_cell.angle_beta   90.00
_cell.angle_gamma   90.00
#
_symmetry.space_group_name_H-M   'P 1'
#
loop_
_entity.id
_entity.type
_entity.pdbx_description
1 polymer ?
#
loop_
_entity_poly.entity_id
_entity_poly.type
_entity_poly.pdbx_seq_one_letter_code
_entity_poly.pdbx_strand_id
1 'polypeptide(L)'
;MKKLLLSFIALAAVACFYSCRQSAGAGCHIEGVVNGAKYEGKRIFLVPLNGPATAETVDSMEITNGKFHFDPDTLQMYKILLDYHYRFGLQPLILVAEPGTVKIVVDTISHATGTPQNDSLEKWKVQTEIHNIRYGRMRKTANELSAKGETVKADALLKSADSLHIAHKNFTRQMAKNMEGTQLGDFLKDLYPLTFMRKMPDGTTVEINADTHEPVKGPNP
;
A
#
# COMPACT_ATOMS: atom_id res chain seq x y z
N MET A 1 -14.43 8.98 -58.48
CA MET A 1 -15.25 8.30 -57.44
C MET A 1 -14.43 7.40 -56.48
N LYS A 2 -13.47 6.59 -56.96
CA LYS A 2 -12.65 5.74 -56.06
C LYS A 2 -11.77 6.48 -55.02
N LYS A 3 -11.28 7.69 -55.32
CA LYS A 3 -10.46 8.49 -54.41
C LYS A 3 -11.25 9.16 -53.27
N LEU A 4 -12.54 9.43 -53.47
CA LEU A 4 -13.44 9.98 -52.44
C LEU A 4 -13.82 8.94 -51.39
N LEU A 5 -13.96 7.67 -51.81
CA LEU A 5 -14.31 6.57 -50.89
C LEU A 5 -13.19 6.24 -49.90
N LEU A 6 -11.92 6.34 -50.34
CA LEU A 6 -10.75 6.10 -49.48
C LEU A 6 -10.57 7.18 -48.40
N SER A 7 -10.92 8.44 -48.70
CA SER A 7 -10.87 9.52 -47.72
C SER A 7 -11.90 9.39 -46.60
N PHE A 8 -13.09 8.84 -46.91
CA PHE A 8 -14.13 8.60 -45.90
C PHE A 8 -13.79 7.44 -44.97
N ILE A 9 -13.13 6.40 -45.46
CA ILE A 9 -12.70 5.25 -44.64
C ILE A 9 -11.55 5.67 -43.67
N ALA A 10 -10.62 6.51 -44.10
CA ALA A 10 -9.56 7.03 -43.28
C ALA A 10 -10.08 7.94 -42.14
N LEU A 11 -11.12 8.75 -42.40
CA LEU A 11 -11.73 9.62 -41.39
C LEU A 11 -12.53 8.83 -40.33
N ALA A 12 -13.20 7.74 -40.76
CA ALA A 12 -13.95 6.86 -39.84
C ALA A 12 -12.97 6.07 -38.87
N ALA A 13 -11.79 5.68 -39.35
CA ALA A 13 -10.80 4.99 -38.52
C ALA A 13 -10.22 5.88 -37.46
N VAL A 14 -10.02 7.18 -37.70
CA VAL A 14 -9.52 8.15 -36.71
C VAL A 14 -10.58 8.45 -35.63
N ALA A 15 -11.89 8.44 -36.01
CA ALA A 15 -12.96 8.66 -35.04
C ALA A 15 -13.08 7.50 -34.00
N CYS A 16 -12.71 6.26 -34.36
CA CYS A 16 -12.74 5.13 -33.43
C CYS A 16 -11.65 5.17 -32.35
N PHE A 17 -10.54 5.88 -32.57
CA PHE A 17 -9.48 6.05 -31.56
C PHE A 17 -9.78 7.14 -30.54
N TYR A 18 -10.73 8.04 -30.79
CA TYR A 18 -11.13 9.08 -29.86
C TYR A 18 -12.27 8.66 -28.92
N SER A 19 -12.90 7.51 -29.13
CA SER A 19 -14.05 7.06 -28.32
C SER A 19 -13.70 6.32 -27.03
N CYS A 20 -12.41 6.18 -26.68
CA CYS A 20 -11.97 5.60 -25.40
C CYS A 20 -11.34 6.62 -24.46
N ARG A 21 -11.66 7.89 -24.55
CA ARG A 21 -11.63 8.75 -23.37
C ARG A 21 -12.95 8.51 -22.62
N GLN A 22 -12.97 7.42 -21.85
CA GLN A 22 -13.85 7.37 -20.70
C GLN A 22 -13.65 8.71 -19.96
N SER A 23 -14.69 9.54 -19.94
CA SER A 23 -14.82 10.62 -18.99
C SER A 23 -14.66 9.95 -17.63
N ALA A 24 -13.45 10.05 -17.07
CA ALA A 24 -13.23 9.71 -15.70
C ALA A 24 -14.17 10.63 -14.91
N GLY A 25 -15.32 10.11 -14.52
CA GLY A 25 -16.09 10.69 -13.43
C GLY A 25 -15.09 10.86 -12.29
N ALA A 26 -15.12 12.01 -11.63
CA ALA A 26 -14.16 12.37 -10.58
C ALA A 26 -14.20 11.45 -9.34
N GLY A 27 -14.77 10.25 -9.44
CA GLY A 27 -14.98 9.28 -8.39
C GLY A 27 -14.01 8.10 -8.44
N CYS A 28 -13.86 7.44 -7.30
CA CYS A 28 -13.19 6.16 -7.16
C CYS A 28 -14.20 5.04 -7.32
N HIS A 29 -13.91 4.06 -8.17
CA HIS A 29 -14.69 2.83 -8.29
C HIS A 29 -13.81 1.66 -7.87
N ILE A 30 -14.26 0.87 -6.92
CA ILE A 30 -13.57 -0.32 -6.43
C ILE A 30 -14.34 -1.54 -6.92
N GLU A 31 -13.70 -2.37 -7.73
CA GLU A 31 -14.24 -3.63 -8.22
C GLU A 31 -13.39 -4.78 -7.69
N GLY A 32 -14.02 -5.77 -7.05
CA GLY A 32 -13.28 -6.85 -6.44
C GLY A 32 -13.85 -8.23 -6.71
N VAL A 33 -12.95 -9.21 -6.67
CA VAL A 33 -13.27 -10.63 -6.66
C VAL A 33 -12.71 -11.29 -5.41
N VAL A 34 -13.45 -12.24 -4.87
CA VAL A 34 -13.01 -13.06 -3.73
C VAL A 34 -12.91 -14.51 -4.20
N ASN A 35 -11.72 -15.07 -4.13
CA ASN A 35 -11.49 -16.45 -4.52
C ASN A 35 -11.93 -17.41 -3.41
N GLY A 36 -12.87 -18.29 -3.76
CA GLY A 36 -13.35 -19.37 -2.90
C GLY A 36 -14.85 -19.32 -2.60
N ALA A 37 -15.56 -20.39 -2.97
CA ALA A 37 -17.01 -20.53 -2.81
C ALA A 37 -17.51 -20.38 -1.37
N LYS A 38 -16.65 -20.61 -0.37
CA LYS A 38 -16.97 -20.45 1.07
C LYS A 38 -17.24 -19.01 1.49
N TYR A 39 -16.94 -18.04 0.62
CA TYR A 39 -17.14 -16.61 0.88
C TYR A 39 -18.42 -16.06 0.26
N GLU A 40 -19.14 -16.86 -0.55
CA GLU A 40 -20.43 -16.47 -1.13
C GLU A 40 -21.43 -16.15 -0.03
N GLY A 41 -22.17 -15.07 -0.17
CA GLY A 41 -23.14 -14.58 0.82
C GLY A 41 -22.52 -13.95 2.08
N LYS A 42 -21.19 -13.90 2.21
CA LYS A 42 -20.56 -13.25 3.34
C LYS A 42 -20.43 -11.75 3.13
N ARG A 43 -20.40 -11.01 4.23
CA ARG A 43 -20.18 -9.55 4.17
C ARG A 43 -18.69 -9.22 4.03
N ILE A 44 -18.41 -8.27 3.15
CA ILE A 44 -17.11 -7.64 2.98
C ILE A 44 -17.24 -6.16 3.37
N PHE A 45 -16.19 -5.62 3.96
CA PHE A 45 -16.19 -4.28 4.55
C PHE A 45 -15.08 -3.44 3.96
N LEU A 46 -15.41 -2.20 3.62
CA LEU A 46 -14.46 -1.15 3.28
C LEU A 46 -14.32 -0.24 4.51
N VAL A 47 -13.15 -0.29 5.16
CA VAL A 47 -12.91 0.39 6.44
C VAL A 47 -11.81 1.43 6.26
N PRO A 48 -11.99 2.69 6.68
CA PRO A 48 -10.91 3.67 6.68
C PRO A 48 -9.65 3.14 7.36
N LEU A 49 -8.49 3.36 6.76
CA LEU A 49 -7.21 2.93 7.35
C LEU A 49 -6.89 3.76 8.59
N ASN A 50 -7.15 5.07 8.51
CA ASN A 50 -6.96 6.04 9.57
C ASN A 50 -8.31 6.63 9.99
N GLY A 51 -8.50 6.87 11.29
CA GLY A 51 -9.73 7.42 11.84
C GLY A 51 -10.67 6.38 12.44
N PRO A 52 -11.81 6.80 12.95
CA PRO A 52 -12.76 5.91 13.61
C PRO A 52 -13.48 5.02 12.60
N ALA A 53 -13.62 3.74 12.94
CA ALA A 53 -14.48 2.80 12.22
C ALA A 53 -15.88 2.82 12.88
N THR A 54 -16.76 3.67 12.36
CA THR A 54 -18.16 3.81 12.81
C THR A 54 -19.13 3.32 11.73
N ALA A 55 -20.41 3.25 12.05
CA ALA A 55 -21.43 2.88 11.07
C ALA A 55 -21.52 3.85 9.88
N GLU A 56 -21.11 5.12 10.08
CA GLU A 56 -21.11 6.14 9.05
C GLU A 56 -19.85 6.12 8.18
N THR A 57 -18.74 5.54 8.66
CA THR A 57 -17.45 5.56 7.96
C THR A 57 -17.07 4.21 7.36
N VAL A 58 -17.76 3.13 7.75
CA VAL A 58 -17.53 1.78 7.25
C VAL A 58 -18.63 1.42 6.25
N ASP A 59 -18.22 1.18 5.01
CA ASP A 59 -19.12 0.63 4.00
C ASP A 59 -19.06 -0.90 4.01
N SER A 60 -20.16 -1.56 3.62
CA SER A 60 -20.23 -3.02 3.60
C SER A 60 -21.25 -3.53 2.60
N MET A 61 -20.93 -4.64 1.97
CA MET A 61 -21.87 -5.35 1.10
C MET A 61 -21.73 -6.87 1.20
N GLU A 62 -22.67 -7.59 0.62
CA GLU A 62 -22.62 -9.03 0.49
C GLU A 62 -21.85 -9.43 -0.77
N ILE A 63 -21.02 -10.46 -0.68
CA ILE A 63 -20.31 -11.04 -1.82
C ILE A 63 -21.33 -11.87 -2.62
N THR A 64 -21.51 -11.53 -3.89
CA THR A 64 -22.43 -12.19 -4.80
C THR A 64 -21.69 -12.68 -6.04
N ASN A 65 -21.79 -13.97 -6.36
CA ASN A 65 -21.04 -14.62 -7.44
C ASN A 65 -19.52 -14.37 -7.33
N GLY A 66 -18.98 -14.37 -6.11
CA GLY A 66 -17.59 -14.10 -5.82
C GLY A 66 -17.15 -12.66 -6.07
N LYS A 67 -18.07 -11.70 -6.24
CA LYS A 67 -17.78 -10.30 -6.58
C LYS A 67 -18.29 -9.34 -5.54
N PHE A 68 -17.65 -8.16 -5.50
CA PHE A 68 -18.09 -7.01 -4.72
C PHE A 68 -17.66 -5.71 -5.40
N HIS A 69 -18.28 -4.60 -5.01
CA HIS A 69 -17.89 -3.26 -5.46
C HIS A 69 -18.13 -2.23 -4.35
N PHE A 70 -17.38 -1.13 -4.39
CA PHE A 70 -17.59 0.04 -3.55
C PHE A 70 -17.34 1.32 -4.36
N ASP A 71 -18.06 2.37 -4.03
CA ASP A 71 -17.91 3.71 -4.61
C ASP A 71 -17.71 4.72 -3.47
N PRO A 72 -16.53 4.77 -2.83
CA PRO A 72 -16.31 5.63 -1.69
C PRO A 72 -16.35 7.11 -2.07
N ASP A 73 -17.07 7.91 -1.30
CA ASP A 73 -17.17 9.36 -1.48
C ASP A 73 -15.88 10.09 -1.06
N THR A 74 -15.07 9.47 -0.21
CA THR A 74 -13.84 10.06 0.32
C THR A 74 -12.61 9.41 -0.28
N LEU A 75 -11.73 10.23 -0.86
CA LEU A 75 -10.44 9.79 -1.38
C LEU A 75 -9.42 9.69 -0.23
N GLN A 76 -9.21 8.49 0.28
CA GLN A 76 -8.30 8.18 1.38
C GLN A 76 -7.81 6.74 1.30
N MET A 77 -6.98 6.33 2.25
CA MET A 77 -6.60 4.92 2.36
C MET A 77 -7.65 4.12 3.12
N TYR A 78 -7.92 2.94 2.61
CA TYR A 78 -8.85 1.97 3.18
C TYR A 78 -8.19 0.61 3.38
N LYS A 79 -8.85 -0.21 4.17
CA LYS A 79 -8.61 -1.66 4.26
C LYS A 79 -9.88 -2.42 3.91
N ILE A 80 -9.71 -3.49 3.17
CA ILE A 80 -10.77 -4.48 2.93
C ILE A 80 -10.67 -5.55 4.01
N LEU A 81 -11.79 -5.79 4.68
CA LEU A 81 -11.93 -6.86 5.66
C LEU A 81 -13.03 -7.82 5.20
N LEU A 82 -12.72 -9.09 5.23
CA LEU A 82 -13.69 -10.14 5.01
C LEU A 82 -14.04 -10.73 6.39
N ASP A 83 -15.19 -10.32 6.92
CA ASP A 83 -15.67 -10.63 8.26
C ASP A 83 -14.74 -10.15 9.41
N TYR A 84 -15.26 -9.47 10.42
CA TYR A 84 -14.49 -8.91 11.55
C TYR A 84 -13.74 -9.96 12.39
N HIS A 85 -14.06 -11.23 12.22
CA HIS A 85 -13.52 -12.34 13.02
C HIS A 85 -12.35 -13.08 12.37
N TYR A 86 -11.94 -12.73 11.14
CA TYR A 86 -10.87 -13.45 10.43
C TYR A 86 -9.48 -12.95 10.78
N ARG A 87 -8.92 -13.48 11.86
CA ARG A 87 -7.47 -13.38 12.14
C ARG A 87 -6.64 -14.47 11.45
N PHE A 88 -7.26 -15.45 10.80
CA PHE A 88 -6.59 -16.65 10.28
C PHE A 88 -7.11 -16.99 8.88
N GLY A 89 -6.49 -16.46 7.84
CA GLY A 89 -6.76 -16.91 6.48
C GLY A 89 -6.54 -15.89 5.37
N LEU A 90 -7.02 -14.67 5.55
CA LEU A 90 -6.81 -13.59 4.57
C LEU A 90 -6.25 -12.37 5.30
N GLN A 91 -5.12 -11.84 4.82
CA GLN A 91 -4.58 -10.60 5.36
C GLN A 91 -5.48 -9.43 4.96
N PRO A 92 -5.69 -8.44 5.86
CA PRO A 92 -6.37 -7.21 5.48
C PRO A 92 -5.65 -6.57 4.29
N LEU A 93 -6.39 -6.34 3.21
CA LEU A 93 -5.87 -5.66 2.04
C LEU A 93 -5.98 -4.15 2.25
N ILE A 94 -4.86 -3.44 2.21
CA ILE A 94 -4.86 -1.98 2.17
C ILE A 94 -4.86 -1.50 0.72
N LEU A 95 -5.55 -0.39 0.47
CA LEU A 95 -5.66 0.25 -0.83
C LEU A 95 -5.82 1.76 -0.69
N VAL A 96 -5.63 2.46 -1.80
CA VAL A 96 -5.89 3.91 -1.91
C VAL A 96 -7.15 4.12 -2.74
N ALA A 97 -8.15 4.80 -2.19
CA ALA A 97 -9.26 5.32 -2.98
C ALA A 97 -8.77 6.58 -3.71
N GLU A 98 -8.64 6.48 -5.01
CA GLU A 98 -8.23 7.55 -5.91
C GLU A 98 -9.08 7.52 -7.20
N PRO A 99 -9.17 8.62 -7.97
CA PRO A 99 -9.98 8.65 -9.18
C PRO A 99 -9.62 7.53 -10.16
N GLY A 100 -10.63 6.80 -10.62
CA GLY A 100 -10.50 5.67 -11.55
C GLY A 100 -11.03 4.36 -10.97
N THR A 101 -10.68 3.24 -11.61
CA THR A 101 -11.14 1.92 -11.19
C THR A 101 -10.02 1.15 -10.51
N VAL A 102 -10.16 0.91 -9.20
CA VAL A 102 -9.29 0.04 -8.42
C VAL A 102 -9.79 -1.39 -8.54
N LYS A 103 -8.94 -2.28 -9.05
CA LYS A 103 -9.24 -3.71 -9.21
C LYS A 103 -8.66 -4.50 -8.05
N ILE A 104 -9.50 -5.27 -7.37
CA ILE A 104 -9.11 -6.03 -6.18
C ILE A 104 -9.28 -7.52 -6.41
N VAL A 105 -8.28 -8.27 -6.00
CA VAL A 105 -8.37 -9.72 -5.83
C VAL A 105 -8.13 -10.04 -4.36
N VAL A 106 -9.13 -10.60 -3.68
CA VAL A 106 -9.02 -11.07 -2.30
C VAL A 106 -8.73 -12.55 -2.31
N ASP A 107 -7.52 -12.90 -1.87
CA ASP A 107 -7.02 -14.27 -1.81
C ASP A 107 -6.03 -14.40 -0.63
N THR A 108 -5.31 -15.53 -0.53
CA THR A 108 -4.18 -15.72 0.41
C THR A 108 -3.11 -14.63 0.26
N ILE A 109 -2.91 -14.13 -0.95
CA ILE A 109 -2.11 -12.94 -1.26
C ILE A 109 -3.04 -11.98 -2.01
N SER A 110 -3.58 -11.00 -1.31
CA SER A 110 -4.56 -10.07 -1.87
C SER A 110 -3.87 -8.89 -2.57
N HIS A 111 -4.43 -8.47 -3.71
CA HIS A 111 -3.87 -7.42 -4.57
C HIS A 111 -4.88 -6.31 -4.84
N ALA A 112 -4.39 -5.06 -4.93
CA ALA A 112 -5.14 -3.90 -5.40
C ALA A 112 -4.33 -3.17 -6.48
N THR A 113 -4.88 -3.05 -7.68
CA THR A 113 -4.19 -2.49 -8.86
C THR A 113 -5.13 -1.65 -9.72
N GLY A 114 -4.64 -1.10 -10.81
CA GLY A 114 -5.44 -0.41 -11.84
C GLY A 114 -5.46 1.10 -11.71
N THR A 115 -4.82 1.66 -10.68
CA THR A 115 -4.63 3.10 -10.51
C THR A 115 -3.21 3.39 -10.02
N PRO A 116 -2.63 4.58 -10.28
CA PRO A 116 -1.22 4.85 -10.05
C PRO A 116 -0.72 4.62 -8.62
N GLN A 117 -1.50 5.04 -7.61
CA GLN A 117 -1.11 4.84 -6.22
C GLN A 117 -1.24 3.37 -5.81
N ASN A 118 -2.29 2.66 -6.26
CA ASN A 118 -2.46 1.24 -5.95
C ASN A 118 -1.40 0.37 -6.63
N ASP A 119 -1.03 0.65 -7.90
CA ASP A 119 0.05 -0.03 -8.58
C ASP A 119 1.42 0.19 -7.88
N SER A 120 1.62 1.39 -7.34
CA SER A 120 2.81 1.73 -6.56
C SER A 120 2.79 1.05 -5.19
N LEU A 121 1.65 1.04 -4.50
CA LEU A 121 1.45 0.34 -3.24
C LEU A 121 1.71 -1.16 -3.37
N GLU A 122 1.26 -1.78 -4.47
CA GLU A 122 1.51 -3.20 -4.73
C GLU A 122 3.01 -3.49 -4.89
N LYS A 123 3.74 -2.66 -5.63
CA LYS A 123 5.21 -2.76 -5.73
C LYS A 123 5.88 -2.65 -4.37
N TRP A 124 5.44 -1.71 -3.53
CA TRP A 124 5.96 -1.56 -2.17
C TRP A 124 5.67 -2.78 -1.30
N LYS A 125 4.47 -3.34 -1.35
CA LYS A 125 4.07 -4.56 -0.63
C LYS A 125 4.94 -5.76 -0.99
N VAL A 126 5.16 -5.99 -2.28
CA VAL A 126 6.02 -7.07 -2.78
C VAL A 126 7.46 -6.91 -2.26
N GLN A 127 8.04 -5.72 -2.33
CA GLN A 127 9.40 -5.48 -1.82
C GLN A 127 9.48 -5.61 -0.30
N THR A 128 8.44 -5.19 0.42
CA THR A 128 8.33 -5.33 1.87
C THR A 128 8.25 -6.79 2.28
N GLU A 129 7.49 -7.61 1.57
CA GLU A 129 7.39 -9.06 1.83
C GLU A 129 8.74 -9.76 1.60
N ILE A 130 9.41 -9.48 0.48
CA ILE A 130 10.75 -10.00 0.20
C ILE A 130 11.73 -9.61 1.31
N HIS A 131 11.69 -8.35 1.74
CA HIS A 131 12.51 -7.86 2.84
C HIS A 131 12.22 -8.64 4.13
N ASN A 132 10.95 -8.75 4.53
CA ASN A 132 10.53 -9.37 5.79
C ASN A 132 10.96 -10.85 5.86
N ILE A 133 10.78 -11.59 4.76
CA ILE A 133 11.20 -12.99 4.66
C ILE A 133 12.72 -13.10 4.83
N ARG A 134 13.50 -12.29 4.10
CA ARG A 134 14.96 -12.32 4.15
C ARG A 134 15.51 -11.90 5.49
N TYR A 135 15.02 -10.79 6.02
CA TYR A 135 15.41 -10.25 7.32
C TYR A 135 15.10 -11.23 8.46
N GLY A 136 13.89 -11.78 8.49
CA GLY A 136 13.48 -12.76 9.48
C GLY A 136 14.33 -14.03 9.44
N ARG A 137 14.65 -14.53 8.24
CA ARG A 137 15.53 -15.70 8.07
C ARG A 137 16.96 -15.42 8.58
N MET A 138 17.53 -14.26 8.25
CA MET A 138 18.87 -13.88 8.70
C MET A 138 18.94 -13.79 10.22
N ARG A 139 17.96 -13.14 10.85
CA ARG A 139 17.89 -13.03 12.32
C ARG A 139 17.72 -14.39 13.00
N LYS A 140 16.86 -15.24 12.48
CA LYS A 140 16.68 -16.62 12.98
C LYS A 140 18.01 -17.40 12.93
N THR A 141 18.68 -17.39 11.80
CA THR A 141 19.97 -18.08 11.61
C THR A 141 21.04 -17.50 12.52
N ALA A 142 21.10 -16.19 12.69
CA ALA A 142 22.04 -15.55 13.63
C ALA A 142 21.81 -16.02 15.08
N ASN A 143 20.57 -16.10 15.53
CA ASN A 143 20.23 -16.62 16.85
C ASN A 143 20.65 -18.08 17.02
N GLU A 144 20.46 -18.92 16.00
CA GLU A 144 20.89 -20.33 16.01
C GLU A 144 22.43 -20.48 16.08
N LEU A 145 23.17 -19.62 15.35
CA LEU A 145 24.63 -19.58 15.40
C LEU A 145 25.12 -19.12 16.80
N SER A 146 24.51 -18.08 17.35
CA SER A 146 24.84 -17.59 18.69
C SER A 146 24.62 -18.66 19.76
N ALA A 147 23.53 -19.42 19.68
CA ALA A 147 23.25 -20.52 20.59
C ALA A 147 24.26 -21.67 20.51
N LYS A 148 24.95 -21.81 19.37
CA LYS A 148 26.07 -22.77 19.17
C LYS A 148 27.44 -22.21 19.56
N GLY A 149 27.51 -20.98 20.07
CA GLY A 149 28.77 -20.30 20.40
C GLY A 149 29.51 -19.70 19.19
N GLU A 150 28.92 -19.71 18.01
CA GLU A 150 29.51 -19.16 16.78
C GLU A 150 29.24 -17.65 16.66
N THR A 151 29.61 -16.89 17.68
CA THR A 151 29.26 -15.47 17.86
C THR A 151 29.74 -14.59 16.70
N VAL A 152 30.96 -14.80 16.19
CA VAL A 152 31.52 -14.01 15.10
C VAL A 152 30.68 -14.13 13.83
N LYS A 153 30.20 -15.33 13.52
CA LYS A 153 29.32 -15.57 12.37
C LYS A 153 27.92 -14.97 12.60
N ALA A 154 27.41 -15.09 13.82
CA ALA A 154 26.14 -14.50 14.21
C ALA A 154 26.17 -12.97 14.04
N ASP A 155 27.21 -12.30 14.53
CA ASP A 155 27.38 -10.84 14.45
C ASP A 155 27.52 -10.37 12.99
N ALA A 156 28.26 -11.10 12.15
CA ALA A 156 28.39 -10.79 10.72
C ALA A 156 27.02 -10.87 10.01
N LEU A 157 26.20 -11.87 10.38
CA LEU A 157 24.87 -12.04 9.81
C LEU A 157 23.89 -10.95 10.30
N LEU A 158 23.96 -10.54 11.57
CA LEU A 158 23.18 -9.43 12.11
C LEU A 158 23.52 -8.11 11.42
N LYS A 159 24.80 -7.80 11.22
CA LYS A 159 25.22 -6.61 10.44
C LYS A 159 24.67 -6.62 9.02
N SER A 160 24.63 -7.79 8.39
CA SER A 160 24.04 -7.93 7.05
C SER A 160 22.51 -7.74 7.07
N ALA A 161 21.83 -8.22 8.12
CA ALA A 161 20.40 -7.99 8.32
C ALA A 161 20.09 -6.51 8.54
N ASP A 162 20.90 -5.81 9.35
CA ASP A 162 20.76 -4.36 9.58
C ASP A 162 20.96 -3.57 8.28
N SER A 163 21.96 -3.93 7.47
CA SER A 163 22.16 -3.32 6.15
C SER A 163 20.97 -3.53 5.22
N LEU A 164 20.37 -4.72 5.23
CA LEU A 164 19.16 -5.02 4.47
C LEU A 164 17.97 -4.17 4.94
N HIS A 165 17.82 -4.00 6.26
CA HIS A 165 16.76 -3.17 6.84
C HIS A 165 16.93 -1.68 6.48
N ILE A 166 18.17 -1.14 6.55
CA ILE A 166 18.46 0.23 6.12
C ILE A 166 18.14 0.42 4.63
N ALA A 167 18.50 -0.53 3.78
CA ALA A 167 18.18 -0.48 2.36
C ALA A 167 16.67 -0.43 2.11
N HIS A 168 15.87 -1.24 2.82
CA HIS A 168 14.41 -1.23 2.71
C HIS A 168 13.80 0.09 3.23
N LYS A 169 14.29 0.60 4.34
CA LYS A 169 13.88 1.92 4.87
C LYS A 169 14.13 3.03 3.85
N ASN A 170 15.32 3.05 3.24
CA ASN A 170 15.66 4.05 2.21
C ASN A 170 14.80 3.90 0.95
N PHE A 171 14.51 2.68 0.53
CA PHE A 171 13.58 2.40 -0.57
C PHE A 171 12.18 2.96 -0.26
N THR A 172 11.64 2.71 0.92
CA THR A 172 10.32 3.23 1.32
C THR A 172 10.31 4.75 1.37
N ARG A 173 11.34 5.40 1.93
CA ARG A 173 11.50 6.86 1.97
C ARG A 173 11.60 7.48 0.57
N GLN A 174 12.34 6.84 -0.34
CA GLN A 174 12.43 7.31 -1.73
C GLN A 174 11.09 7.21 -2.42
N MET A 175 10.35 6.13 -2.18
CA MET A 175 9.01 5.97 -2.72
C MET A 175 8.03 7.00 -2.17
N ALA A 176 8.07 7.28 -0.86
CA ALA A 176 7.29 8.36 -0.25
C ALA A 176 7.57 9.72 -0.91
N LYS A 177 8.85 10.03 -1.17
CA LYS A 177 9.26 11.25 -1.88
C LYS A 177 8.72 11.29 -3.31
N ASN A 178 8.79 10.18 -4.05
CA ASN A 178 8.27 10.11 -5.43
C ASN A 178 6.74 10.24 -5.49
N MET A 179 6.05 9.99 -4.37
CA MET A 179 4.60 10.07 -4.22
C MET A 179 4.17 11.24 -3.33
N GLU A 180 5.03 12.26 -3.19
CA GLU A 180 4.74 13.45 -2.36
C GLU A 180 3.44 14.13 -2.78
N GLY A 181 2.63 14.54 -1.80
CA GLY A 181 1.32 15.14 -2.02
C GLY A 181 0.21 14.13 -2.35
N THR A 182 0.45 12.83 -2.20
CA THR A 182 -0.56 11.78 -2.35
C THR A 182 -0.81 11.04 -1.04
N GLN A 183 -1.96 10.36 -0.93
CA GLN A 183 -2.32 9.54 0.25
C GLN A 183 -1.27 8.43 0.51
N LEU A 184 -0.79 7.79 -0.56
CA LEU A 184 0.27 6.78 -0.44
C LEU A 184 1.59 7.39 0.03
N GLY A 185 1.96 8.58 -0.47
CA GLY A 185 3.17 9.27 -0.07
C GLY A 185 3.18 9.59 1.42
N ASP A 186 2.07 10.11 1.95
CA ASP A 186 1.90 10.41 3.37
C ASP A 186 1.96 9.13 4.21
N PHE A 187 1.25 8.08 3.81
CA PHE A 187 1.31 6.76 4.49
C PHE A 187 2.74 6.21 4.58
N LEU A 188 3.48 6.22 3.46
CA LEU A 188 4.85 5.69 3.42
C LEU A 188 5.84 6.55 4.24
N LYS A 189 5.63 7.88 4.28
CA LYS A 189 6.40 8.82 5.10
C LYS A 189 6.22 8.53 6.59
N ASP A 190 5.00 8.24 7.01
CA ASP A 190 4.68 7.93 8.42
C ASP A 190 5.28 6.60 8.88
N LEU A 191 5.49 5.63 7.97
CA LEU A 191 6.13 4.36 8.32
C LEU A 191 7.61 4.51 8.71
N TYR A 192 8.35 5.40 8.04
CA TYR A 192 9.76 5.67 8.30
C TYR A 192 10.04 7.18 8.29
N PRO A 193 9.55 7.91 9.28
CA PRO A 193 9.78 9.35 9.37
C PRO A 193 11.28 9.66 9.48
N LEU A 194 11.68 10.82 8.96
CA LEU A 194 13.05 11.31 9.10
C LEU A 194 13.31 11.84 10.51
N THR A 195 12.29 12.42 11.12
CA THR A 195 12.34 13.02 12.44
C THR A 195 11.08 12.68 13.25
N PHE A 196 11.15 12.79 14.55
CA PHE A 196 9.99 12.69 15.43
C PHE A 196 10.15 13.65 16.62
N MET A 197 9.02 14.07 17.21
CA MET A 197 9.02 14.94 18.37
C MET A 197 9.17 14.11 19.65
N ARG A 198 10.11 14.49 20.52
CA ARG A 198 10.32 13.87 21.84
C ARG A 198 10.10 14.89 22.94
N LYS A 199 9.26 14.56 23.91
CA LYS A 199 9.12 15.36 25.13
C LYS A 199 10.28 15.05 26.06
N MET A 200 11.02 16.09 26.47
CA MET A 200 12.15 15.99 27.38
C MET A 200 11.70 16.04 28.85
N PRO A 201 12.54 15.62 29.81
CA PRO A 201 12.20 15.64 31.24
C PRO A 201 11.89 17.03 31.81
N ASP A 202 12.43 18.09 31.22
CA ASP A 202 12.16 19.49 31.57
C ASP A 202 10.83 20.04 30.99
N GLY A 203 10.08 19.19 30.26
CA GLY A 203 8.81 19.54 29.63
C GLY A 203 8.92 20.16 28.24
N THR A 204 10.11 20.46 27.76
CA THR A 204 10.34 20.94 26.38
C THR A 204 10.10 19.83 25.38
N THR A 205 9.80 20.20 24.13
CA THR A 205 9.67 19.23 23.04
C THR A 205 10.76 19.50 22.01
N VAL A 206 11.54 18.48 21.68
CA VAL A 206 12.69 18.56 20.79
C VAL A 206 12.46 17.64 19.60
N GLU A 207 12.78 18.13 18.40
CA GLU A 207 12.79 17.32 17.19
C GLU A 207 14.04 16.44 17.17
N ILE A 208 13.85 15.15 17.00
CA ILE A 208 14.90 14.12 17.04
C ILE A 208 15.02 13.50 15.64
N ASN A 209 16.24 13.37 15.16
CA ASN A 209 16.51 12.60 13.95
C ASN A 209 16.21 11.11 14.22
N ALA A 210 15.37 10.50 13.38
CA ALA A 210 14.90 9.13 13.59
C ALA A 210 15.98 8.06 13.37
N ASP A 211 17.07 8.39 12.69
CA ASP A 211 18.16 7.46 12.38
C ASP A 211 19.29 7.53 13.40
N THR A 212 19.67 8.75 13.82
CA THR A 212 20.78 8.96 14.78
C THR A 212 20.30 9.07 16.23
N HIS A 213 19.01 9.28 16.45
CA HIS A 213 18.41 9.60 17.74
C HIS A 213 18.96 10.89 18.42
N GLU A 214 19.61 11.73 17.64
CA GLU A 214 20.14 13.01 18.09
C GLU A 214 19.15 14.15 17.81
N PRO A 215 19.19 15.23 18.62
CA PRO A 215 18.42 16.43 18.33
C PRO A 215 18.75 16.98 16.94
N VAL A 216 17.73 17.34 16.17
CA VAL A 216 17.92 18.07 14.92
C VAL A 216 18.38 19.48 15.29
N LYS A 217 19.62 19.82 14.92
CA LYS A 217 20.14 21.19 15.13
C LYS A 217 19.27 22.14 14.30
N GLY A 218 18.55 23.01 14.98
CA GLY A 218 17.86 24.13 14.32
C GLY A 218 18.84 24.95 13.48
N PRO A 219 18.39 25.72 12.50
CA PRO A 219 19.25 26.70 11.84
C PRO A 219 19.88 27.54 12.95
N ASN A 220 21.21 27.60 12.95
CA ASN A 220 21.96 28.48 13.88
C ASN A 220 21.37 29.88 13.75
N PRO A 221 21.08 30.58 14.86
CA PRO A 221 20.56 31.93 14.85
C PRO A 221 21.52 32.90 14.14
#